data_f6956a34bcbbbc0c54a17d70b25ac4fd
#
_entry.id   f6956a34bcbbbc0c54a17d70b25ac4fd
#
_cell.length_a   1.000
_cell.length_b   1.000
_cell.length_c   1.000
_cell.angle_alpha   90.00
_cell.angle_beta   90.00
_cell.angle_gamma   90.00
#
_symmetry.space_group_name_H-M   'P 1'
#
loop_
_entity.id
_entity.type
_entity.pdbx_description
1 polymer ?
#
loop_
_entity_poly.entity_id
_entity_poly.type
_entity_poly.pdbx_seq_one_letter_code
_entity_poly.pdbx_strand_id
1 'polypeptide(L)'
;MPAERRRQVLVSLGLVAATFAAFGPVLRAGFVNWDDAANLLANWHYRGLGLAQFKWMATTSFGGCYQPLSWLSYDLNYLFWGLNPLAYHLTNLVLHAANAVLFYLVARALFRLGAGEADETRVSIAAAFAALFFAIHPLRVESVAWVTERRDVLSGAFYLGALLFYLRREIKASLACFFLALLAKASGLMLPAVFLILDVYPLRRLSINIREWLSQRCRPVLLEKIPFFILSAVFGVVALAGQRGAGALVPL
;
A
#
# COMPACT_ATOMS: atom_id res chain seq x y z
N MET A 1 19.07 -0.92 24.56
CA MET A 1 17.71 -0.93 23.94
C MET A 1 16.78 -1.70 24.84
N PRO A 2 15.53 -1.22 25.10
CA PRO A 2 14.51 -2.02 25.79
C PRO A 2 14.30 -3.36 25.08
N ALA A 3 14.08 -4.43 25.83
CA ALA A 3 13.95 -5.81 25.29
C ALA A 3 12.90 -5.90 24.16
N GLU A 4 11.80 -5.18 24.31
CA GLU A 4 10.73 -5.10 23.30
C GLU A 4 11.22 -4.53 21.96
N ARG A 5 11.94 -3.41 21.97
CA ARG A 5 12.48 -2.79 20.76
C ARG A 5 13.48 -3.70 20.05
N ARG A 6 14.31 -4.41 20.83
CA ARG A 6 15.25 -5.42 20.28
C ARG A 6 14.49 -6.54 19.56
N ARG A 7 13.42 -7.05 20.17
CA ARG A 7 12.57 -8.08 19.56
C ARG A 7 11.95 -7.60 18.25
N GLN A 8 11.37 -6.39 18.22
CA GLN A 8 10.80 -5.84 17.00
C GLN A 8 11.82 -5.74 15.87
N VAL A 9 13.03 -5.28 16.17
CA VAL A 9 14.12 -5.21 15.17
C VAL A 9 14.49 -6.60 14.66
N LEU A 10 14.66 -7.58 15.55
CA LEU A 10 15.01 -8.95 15.15
C LEU A 10 13.92 -9.60 14.28
N VAL A 11 12.65 -9.44 14.63
CA VAL A 11 11.52 -9.94 13.82
C VAL A 11 11.50 -9.23 12.46
N SER A 12 11.66 -7.92 12.42
CA SER A 12 11.70 -7.17 11.16
C SER A 12 12.84 -7.63 10.25
N LEU A 13 14.04 -7.83 10.79
CA LEU A 13 15.18 -8.36 10.03
C LEU A 13 14.91 -9.78 9.52
N GLY A 14 14.29 -10.64 10.36
CA GLY A 14 13.89 -11.98 9.97
C GLY A 14 12.86 -11.98 8.82
N LEU A 15 11.87 -11.08 8.86
CA LEU A 15 10.88 -10.92 7.80
C LEU A 15 11.50 -10.44 6.49
N VAL A 16 12.41 -9.47 6.56
CA VAL A 16 13.18 -9.02 5.38
C VAL A 16 13.98 -10.18 4.79
N ALA A 17 14.74 -10.90 5.62
CA ALA A 17 15.53 -12.03 5.16
C ALA A 17 14.67 -13.14 4.54
N ALA A 18 13.52 -13.48 5.14
CA ALA A 18 12.58 -14.46 4.60
C ALA A 18 11.99 -14.02 3.26
N THR A 19 11.64 -12.73 3.14
CA THR A 19 11.13 -12.15 1.88
C THR A 19 12.18 -12.26 0.76
N PHE A 20 13.42 -11.89 1.04
CA PHE A 20 14.52 -11.99 0.07
C PHE A 20 14.88 -13.45 -0.27
N ALA A 21 14.78 -14.37 0.69
CA ALA A 21 14.98 -15.79 0.43
C ALA A 21 13.90 -16.38 -0.48
N ALA A 22 12.62 -16.00 -0.25
CA ALA A 22 11.49 -16.50 -1.04
C ALA A 22 11.45 -15.92 -2.46
N PHE A 23 11.69 -14.63 -2.62
CA PHE A 23 11.54 -13.91 -3.88
C PHE A 23 12.87 -13.51 -4.55
N GLY A 24 14.02 -13.80 -3.93
CA GLY A 24 15.35 -13.49 -4.48
C GLY A 24 15.59 -13.96 -5.92
N PRO A 25 15.07 -15.11 -6.35
CA PRO A 25 15.21 -15.55 -7.75
C PRO A 25 14.66 -14.55 -8.77
N VAL A 26 13.70 -13.68 -8.41
CA VAL A 26 13.15 -12.66 -9.32
C VAL A 26 14.19 -11.66 -9.81
N LEU A 27 15.27 -11.46 -9.06
CA LEU A 27 16.37 -10.55 -9.44
C LEU A 27 17.12 -11.00 -10.71
N ARG A 28 16.92 -12.25 -11.15
CA ARG A 28 17.47 -12.79 -12.41
C ARG A 28 16.48 -12.76 -13.55
N ALA A 29 15.24 -12.31 -13.30
CA ALA A 29 14.20 -12.24 -14.32
C ALA A 29 14.39 -11.01 -15.24
N GLY A 30 13.91 -11.12 -16.46
CA GLY A 30 13.74 -10.01 -17.37
C GLY A 30 12.37 -9.35 -17.23
N PHE A 31 12.11 -8.32 -18.02
CA PHE A 31 10.75 -7.79 -18.19
C PHE A 31 9.86 -8.83 -18.85
N VAL A 32 8.62 -8.95 -18.39
CA VAL A 32 7.66 -9.90 -18.97
C VAL A 32 7.04 -9.32 -20.25
N ASN A 33 6.81 -10.18 -21.23
CA ASN A 33 6.15 -9.81 -22.49
C ASN A 33 4.63 -9.67 -22.29
N TRP A 34 4.24 -8.73 -21.50
CA TRP A 34 2.85 -8.32 -21.22
C TRP A 34 2.84 -6.80 -21.10
N ASP A 35 2.28 -6.26 -20.01
CA ASP A 35 2.22 -4.80 -19.80
C ASP A 35 3.60 -4.14 -19.62
N ASP A 36 4.65 -4.87 -19.21
CA ASP A 36 6.01 -4.31 -19.06
C ASP A 36 6.52 -3.76 -20.41
N ALA A 37 6.19 -4.43 -21.51
CA ALA A 37 6.57 -3.97 -22.85
C ALA A 37 5.95 -2.60 -23.16
N ALA A 38 4.65 -2.44 -22.93
CA ALA A 38 3.93 -1.20 -23.19
C ALA A 38 4.22 -0.11 -22.15
N ASN A 39 4.23 -0.47 -20.86
CA ASN A 39 4.36 0.49 -19.77
C ASN A 39 5.80 0.98 -19.59
N LEU A 40 6.80 0.13 -19.80
CA LEU A 40 8.19 0.45 -19.47
C LEU A 40 9.07 0.56 -20.70
N LEU A 41 9.04 -0.44 -21.61
CA LEU A 41 9.99 -0.49 -22.72
C LEU A 41 9.62 0.47 -23.86
N ALA A 42 8.35 0.52 -24.24
CA ALA A 42 7.86 1.40 -25.33
C ALA A 42 7.47 2.80 -24.83
N ASN A 43 7.17 2.95 -23.55
CA ASN A 43 6.74 4.23 -23.00
C ASN A 43 7.93 5.11 -22.60
N TRP A 44 8.19 6.13 -23.38
CA TRP A 44 9.24 7.12 -23.12
C TRP A 44 8.74 8.34 -22.33
N HIS A 45 7.41 8.52 -22.20
CA HIS A 45 6.81 9.72 -21.62
C HIS A 45 7.14 9.93 -20.15
N TYR A 46 7.36 8.85 -19.37
CA TYR A 46 7.70 8.95 -17.95
C TYR A 46 9.20 9.18 -17.70
N ARG A 47 10.06 9.10 -18.74
CA ARG A 47 11.52 9.09 -18.60
C ARG A 47 12.08 10.49 -18.48
N GLY A 48 12.52 10.87 -17.26
CA GLY A 48 13.15 12.16 -16.94
C GLY A 48 12.31 13.03 -16.02
N LEU A 49 13.01 13.95 -15.31
CA LEU A 49 12.41 14.87 -14.33
C LEU A 49 12.05 16.24 -14.94
N GLY A 50 11.79 16.32 -16.23
CA GLY A 50 11.34 17.54 -16.89
C GLY A 50 9.88 17.87 -16.60
N LEU A 51 9.50 19.13 -16.77
CA LEU A 51 8.12 19.60 -16.57
C LEU A 51 7.11 18.83 -17.43
N ALA A 52 7.50 18.47 -18.67
CA ALA A 52 6.66 17.69 -19.57
C ALA A 52 6.35 16.30 -19.01
N GLN A 53 7.36 15.62 -18.45
CA GLN A 53 7.22 14.31 -17.82
C GLN A 53 6.32 14.38 -16.59
N PHE A 54 6.56 15.33 -15.68
CA PHE A 54 5.70 15.53 -14.51
C PHE A 54 4.26 15.82 -14.90
N LYS A 55 4.04 16.69 -15.90
CA LYS A 55 2.69 16.98 -16.41
C LYS A 55 2.03 15.70 -16.95
N TRP A 56 2.76 14.92 -17.75
CA TRP A 56 2.23 13.66 -18.28
C TRP A 56 1.89 12.68 -17.15
N MET A 57 2.79 12.43 -16.19
CA MET A 57 2.54 11.56 -15.03
C MET A 57 1.30 12.00 -14.25
N ALA A 58 1.13 13.30 -14.03
CA ALA A 58 0.03 13.86 -13.25
C ALA A 58 -1.33 13.82 -13.95
N THR A 59 -1.36 13.73 -15.28
CA THR A 59 -2.61 13.86 -16.06
C THR A 59 -2.98 12.62 -16.85
N THR A 60 -2.07 11.65 -16.99
CA THR A 60 -2.31 10.45 -17.81
C THR A 60 -3.11 9.40 -17.08
N SER A 61 -4.00 8.72 -17.84
CA SER A 61 -4.60 7.44 -17.47
C SER A 61 -4.15 6.34 -18.43
N PHE A 62 -2.84 6.27 -18.68
CA PHE A 62 -2.23 5.30 -19.60
C PHE A 62 -2.64 3.87 -19.22
N GLY A 63 -3.08 3.07 -20.20
CA GLY A 63 -3.60 1.73 -19.96
C GLY A 63 -4.86 1.68 -19.06
N GLY A 64 -5.64 2.78 -19.01
CA GLY A 64 -6.83 2.88 -18.15
C GLY A 64 -6.54 3.13 -16.67
N CYS A 65 -5.27 3.27 -16.28
CA CYS A 65 -4.85 3.40 -14.89
C CYS A 65 -4.26 4.78 -14.60
N TYR A 66 -4.86 5.52 -13.67
CA TYR A 66 -4.28 6.74 -13.12
C TYR A 66 -3.36 6.36 -11.95
N GLN A 67 -2.04 6.52 -12.12
CA GLN A 67 -1.03 6.03 -11.18
C GLN A 67 0.25 6.89 -11.17
N PRO A 68 0.14 8.21 -10.94
CA PRO A 68 1.27 9.13 -11.09
C PRO A 68 2.48 8.80 -10.19
N LEU A 69 2.25 8.30 -8.97
CA LEU A 69 3.33 7.93 -8.07
C LEU A 69 4.07 6.67 -8.54
N SER A 70 3.38 5.74 -9.18
CA SER A 70 4.02 4.57 -9.79
C SER A 70 4.90 5.00 -10.97
N TRP A 71 4.43 5.91 -11.82
CA TRP A 71 5.24 6.48 -12.90
C TRP A 71 6.49 7.17 -12.38
N LEU A 72 6.37 7.99 -11.34
CA LEU A 72 7.52 8.61 -10.69
C LEU A 72 8.52 7.56 -10.15
N SER A 73 8.03 6.46 -9.58
CA SER A 73 8.89 5.40 -9.08
C SER A 73 9.65 4.65 -10.18
N TYR A 74 9.03 4.49 -11.38
CA TYR A 74 9.70 3.93 -12.55
C TYR A 74 10.73 4.91 -13.13
N ASP A 75 10.42 6.19 -13.17
CA ASP A 75 11.35 7.22 -13.61
C ASP A 75 12.60 7.26 -12.74
N LEU A 76 12.46 7.19 -11.41
CA LEU A 76 13.60 7.09 -10.52
C LEU A 76 14.48 5.87 -10.82
N ASN A 77 13.89 4.70 -11.11
CA ASN A 77 14.68 3.56 -11.57
C ASN A 77 15.39 3.84 -12.90
N TYR A 78 14.67 4.45 -13.86
CA TYR A 78 15.22 4.76 -15.17
C TYR A 78 16.41 5.74 -15.08
N LEU A 79 16.31 6.78 -14.25
CA LEU A 79 17.36 7.78 -14.08
C LEU A 79 18.67 7.20 -13.55
N PHE A 80 18.60 6.23 -12.62
CA PHE A 80 19.81 5.67 -12.01
C PHE A 80 20.35 4.45 -12.73
N TRP A 81 19.50 3.65 -13.38
CA TRP A 81 19.88 2.34 -13.93
C TRP A 81 19.37 2.09 -15.36
N GLY A 82 18.79 3.09 -16.03
CA GLY A 82 18.18 2.91 -17.35
C GLY A 82 17.11 1.83 -17.31
N LEU A 83 17.05 1.00 -18.35
CA LEU A 83 16.11 -0.13 -18.44
C LEU A 83 16.76 -1.45 -17.97
N ASN A 84 17.49 -1.43 -16.85
CA ASN A 84 18.04 -2.64 -16.26
C ASN A 84 16.97 -3.37 -15.42
N PRO A 85 16.47 -4.56 -15.81
CA PRO A 85 15.40 -5.28 -15.13
C PRO A 85 15.70 -5.55 -13.65
N LEU A 86 16.97 -5.86 -13.32
CA LEU A 86 17.38 -6.14 -11.94
C LEU A 86 17.00 -5.00 -10.99
N ALA A 87 17.21 -3.75 -11.39
CA ALA A 87 16.90 -2.59 -10.55
C ALA A 87 15.40 -2.45 -10.31
N TYR A 88 14.59 -2.73 -11.32
CA TYR A 88 13.13 -2.69 -11.20
C TYR A 88 12.60 -3.79 -10.28
N HIS A 89 13.09 -5.02 -10.45
CA HIS A 89 12.73 -6.14 -9.58
C HIS A 89 13.21 -5.92 -8.14
N LEU A 90 14.44 -5.41 -7.95
CA LEU A 90 14.97 -5.10 -6.63
C LEU A 90 14.10 -4.06 -5.91
N THR A 91 13.64 -3.03 -6.61
CA THR A 91 12.73 -2.03 -6.03
C THR A 91 11.41 -2.66 -5.57
N ASN A 92 10.80 -3.54 -6.39
CA ASN A 92 9.58 -4.26 -6.00
C ASN A 92 9.82 -5.14 -4.76
N LEU A 93 10.93 -5.87 -4.74
CA LEU A 93 11.31 -6.75 -3.64
C LEU A 93 11.55 -5.97 -2.34
N VAL A 94 12.25 -4.85 -2.40
CA VAL A 94 12.47 -3.96 -1.25
C VAL A 94 11.15 -3.39 -0.74
N LEU A 95 10.26 -2.92 -1.63
CA LEU A 95 8.94 -2.44 -1.26
C LEU A 95 8.10 -3.55 -0.60
N HIS A 96 8.16 -4.79 -1.12
CA HIS A 96 7.44 -5.90 -0.52
C HIS A 96 8.00 -6.29 0.86
N ALA A 97 9.32 -6.29 1.03
CA ALA A 97 9.95 -6.50 2.33
C ALA A 97 9.56 -5.41 3.34
N ALA A 98 9.50 -4.15 2.91
CA ALA A 98 8.98 -3.05 3.73
C ALA A 98 7.49 -3.27 4.10
N ASN A 99 6.67 -3.77 3.15
CA ASN A 99 5.28 -4.13 3.40
C ASN A 99 5.15 -5.24 4.45
N ALA A 100 6.01 -6.25 4.43
CA ALA A 100 6.03 -7.31 5.43
C ALA A 100 6.30 -6.75 6.84
N VAL A 101 7.25 -5.82 6.95
CA VAL A 101 7.55 -5.14 8.22
C VAL A 101 6.38 -4.24 8.65
N LEU A 102 5.80 -3.46 7.75
CA LEU A 102 4.63 -2.61 8.05
C LEU A 102 3.44 -3.47 8.48
N PHE A 103 3.20 -4.59 7.79
CA PHE A 103 2.14 -5.52 8.16
C PHE A 103 2.34 -6.09 9.57
N TYR A 104 3.58 -6.46 9.93
CA TYR A 104 3.92 -6.87 11.27
C TYR A 104 3.58 -5.80 12.31
N LEU A 105 3.94 -4.55 12.05
CA LEU A 105 3.66 -3.44 12.98
C LEU A 105 2.16 -3.18 13.12
N VAL A 106 1.40 -3.24 12.03
CA VAL A 106 -0.07 -3.12 12.03
C VAL A 106 -0.71 -4.28 12.77
N ALA A 107 -0.34 -5.54 12.44
CA ALA A 107 -0.87 -6.73 13.09
C ALA A 107 -0.60 -6.71 14.60
N ARG A 108 0.62 -6.32 14.99
CA ARG A 108 0.98 -6.19 16.40
C ARG A 108 0.15 -5.12 17.11
N ALA A 109 -0.08 -3.96 16.47
CA ALA A 109 -0.93 -2.92 17.04
C ALA A 109 -2.38 -3.40 17.21
N LEU A 110 -2.93 -4.10 16.22
CA LEU A 110 -4.28 -4.65 16.28
C LEU A 110 -4.43 -5.74 17.35
N PHE A 111 -3.48 -6.68 17.42
CA PHE A 111 -3.51 -7.75 18.44
C PHE A 111 -3.39 -7.17 19.84
N ARG A 112 -2.52 -6.17 20.05
CA ARG A 112 -2.40 -5.50 21.34
C ARG A 112 -3.70 -4.81 21.78
N LEU A 113 -4.38 -4.14 20.84
CA LEU A 113 -5.66 -3.48 21.11
C LEU A 113 -6.80 -4.49 21.36
N GLY A 114 -6.78 -5.64 20.70
CA GLY A 114 -7.83 -6.65 20.80
C GLY A 114 -7.65 -7.63 21.95
N ALA A 115 -6.42 -7.91 22.35
CA ALA A 115 -6.09 -8.97 23.31
C ALA A 115 -6.08 -8.51 24.79
N GLY A 116 -6.31 -7.23 25.07
CA GLY A 116 -6.32 -6.71 26.45
C GLY A 116 -4.96 -6.88 27.15
N GLU A 117 -4.93 -7.62 28.26
CA GLU A 117 -3.74 -7.86 29.09
C GLU A 117 -2.82 -9.01 28.57
N ALA A 118 -2.87 -9.32 27.26
CA ALA A 118 -2.03 -10.38 26.73
C ALA A 118 -0.52 -10.04 26.84
N ASP A 119 0.30 -11.06 27.09
CA ASP A 119 1.75 -10.94 27.11
C ASP A 119 2.29 -10.42 25.78
N GLU A 120 3.11 -9.38 25.84
CA GLU A 120 3.76 -8.73 24.69
C GLU A 120 4.57 -9.72 23.82
N THR A 121 5.06 -10.81 24.40
CA THR A 121 5.75 -11.85 23.66
C THR A 121 4.78 -12.62 22.78
N ARG A 122 3.63 -13.00 23.30
CA ARG A 122 2.59 -13.70 22.53
C ARG A 122 2.04 -12.85 21.41
N VAL A 123 1.76 -11.57 21.69
CA VAL A 123 1.33 -10.59 20.68
C VAL A 123 2.36 -10.48 19.55
N SER A 124 3.64 -10.35 19.90
CA SER A 124 4.72 -10.22 18.92
C SER A 124 4.89 -11.48 18.08
N ILE A 125 4.80 -12.67 18.67
CA ILE A 125 4.90 -13.96 17.96
C ILE A 125 3.72 -14.12 16.99
N ALA A 126 2.48 -13.88 17.44
CA ALA A 126 1.30 -13.98 16.60
C ALA A 126 1.37 -13.00 15.41
N ALA A 127 1.79 -11.75 15.65
CA ALA A 127 1.99 -10.75 14.60
C ALA A 127 3.11 -11.14 13.63
N ALA A 128 4.22 -11.71 14.14
CA ALA A 128 5.33 -12.18 13.31
C ALA A 128 4.89 -13.34 12.40
N PHE A 129 4.11 -14.29 12.92
CA PHE A 129 3.57 -15.41 12.14
C PHE A 129 2.64 -14.90 11.02
N ALA A 130 1.69 -14.00 11.35
CA ALA A 130 0.80 -13.41 10.36
C ALA A 130 1.58 -12.63 9.27
N ALA A 131 2.61 -11.88 9.69
CA ALA A 131 3.46 -11.14 8.75
C ALA A 131 4.34 -12.05 7.90
N LEU A 132 4.85 -13.14 8.44
CA LEU A 132 5.61 -14.13 7.68
C LEU A 132 4.72 -14.79 6.63
N PHE A 133 3.50 -15.18 6.99
CA PHE A 133 2.53 -15.72 6.05
C PHE A 133 2.23 -14.73 4.91
N PHE A 134 2.02 -13.45 5.23
CA PHE A 134 1.86 -12.38 4.23
C PHE A 134 3.09 -12.26 3.34
N ALA A 135 4.29 -12.26 3.94
CA ALA A 135 5.56 -11.97 3.28
C ALA A 135 5.94 -13.01 2.21
N ILE A 136 5.72 -14.30 2.51
CA ILE A 136 6.15 -15.41 1.63
C ILE A 136 4.99 -16.10 0.90
N HIS A 137 3.77 -15.55 1.00
CA HIS A 137 2.59 -16.19 0.38
C HIS A 137 2.72 -16.25 -1.14
N PRO A 138 2.44 -17.39 -1.80
CA PRO A 138 2.58 -17.54 -3.25
C PRO A 138 1.79 -16.51 -4.07
N LEU A 139 0.63 -16.06 -3.60
CA LEU A 139 -0.16 -15.01 -4.25
C LEU A 139 0.53 -13.64 -4.32
N ARG A 140 1.69 -13.47 -3.65
CA ARG A 140 2.50 -12.24 -3.77
C ARG A 140 3.43 -12.26 -4.97
N VAL A 141 3.58 -13.39 -5.65
CA VAL A 141 4.46 -13.52 -6.82
C VAL A 141 4.10 -12.49 -7.89
N GLU A 142 2.83 -12.32 -8.20
CA GLU A 142 2.36 -11.33 -9.18
C GLU A 142 2.80 -9.91 -8.81
N SER A 143 2.48 -9.46 -7.60
CA SER A 143 2.81 -8.10 -7.16
C SER A 143 4.32 -7.84 -7.01
N VAL A 144 5.14 -8.89 -6.81
CA VAL A 144 6.59 -8.75 -6.58
C VAL A 144 7.39 -8.97 -7.86
N ALA A 145 7.06 -10.04 -8.61
CA ALA A 145 7.83 -10.47 -9.77
C ALA A 145 7.46 -9.73 -11.06
N TRP A 146 6.22 -9.28 -11.20
CA TRP A 146 5.80 -8.50 -12.35
C TRP A 146 6.08 -7.01 -12.12
N VAL A 147 6.96 -6.43 -12.94
CA VAL A 147 7.43 -5.05 -12.72
C VAL A 147 6.30 -4.04 -12.78
N THR A 148 5.37 -4.18 -13.72
CA THR A 148 4.20 -3.29 -13.84
C THR A 148 3.32 -3.30 -12.57
N GLU A 149 3.27 -4.40 -11.82
CA GLU A 149 2.54 -4.47 -10.56
C GLU A 149 3.29 -3.85 -9.37
N ARG A 150 4.37 -3.09 -9.61
CA ARG A 150 4.96 -2.18 -8.61
C ARG A 150 3.91 -1.33 -7.91
N ARG A 151 2.90 -0.91 -8.66
CA ARG A 151 1.76 -0.16 -8.15
C ARG A 151 1.10 -0.84 -6.95
N ASP A 152 1.07 -2.17 -6.88
CA ASP A 152 0.53 -2.93 -5.75
C ASP A 152 1.41 -2.81 -4.50
N VAL A 153 2.70 -3.09 -4.64
CA VAL A 153 3.63 -3.05 -3.50
C VAL A 153 3.85 -1.62 -3.02
N LEU A 154 3.83 -0.65 -3.91
CA LEU A 154 3.95 0.77 -3.57
C LEU A 154 2.68 1.29 -2.87
N SER A 155 1.50 1.02 -3.45
CA SER A 155 0.21 1.37 -2.82
C SER A 155 0.06 0.64 -1.47
N GLY A 156 0.45 -0.64 -1.40
CA GLY A 156 0.43 -1.43 -0.18
C GLY A 156 1.26 -0.83 0.96
N ALA A 157 2.45 -0.29 0.65
CA ALA A 157 3.30 0.37 1.64
C ALA A 157 2.59 1.58 2.27
N PHE A 158 2.00 2.43 1.43
CA PHE A 158 1.27 3.60 1.91
C PHE A 158 -0.06 3.25 2.56
N TYR A 159 -0.76 2.22 2.08
CA TYR A 159 -1.98 1.70 2.71
C TYR A 159 -1.72 1.20 4.12
N LEU A 160 -0.68 0.36 4.31
CA LEU A 160 -0.27 -0.14 5.63
C LEU A 160 0.25 0.99 6.51
N GLY A 161 0.97 1.96 5.93
CA GLY A 161 1.37 3.19 6.62
C GLY A 161 0.16 3.98 7.12
N ALA A 162 -0.86 4.16 6.28
CA ALA A 162 -2.10 4.85 6.65
C ALA A 162 -2.81 4.14 7.82
N LEU A 163 -2.91 2.80 7.77
CA LEU A 163 -3.45 2.01 8.88
C LEU A 163 -2.64 2.19 10.17
N LEU A 164 -1.32 2.11 10.09
CA LEU A 164 -0.45 2.24 11.25
C LEU A 164 -0.57 3.62 11.91
N PHE A 165 -0.55 4.69 11.11
CA PHE A 165 -0.73 6.05 11.61
C PHE A 165 -2.14 6.26 12.17
N TYR A 166 -3.16 5.68 11.54
CA TYR A 166 -4.52 5.72 12.05
C TYR A 166 -4.65 5.08 13.44
N LEU A 167 -4.07 3.89 13.63
CA LEU A 167 -4.03 3.20 14.92
C LEU A 167 -3.27 4.00 16.00
N ARG A 168 -2.28 4.80 15.58
CA ARG A 168 -1.52 5.73 16.46
C ARG A 168 -2.22 7.06 16.69
N ARG A 169 -3.40 7.30 16.12
CA ARG A 169 -4.14 8.55 16.18
C ARG A 169 -3.46 9.73 15.46
N GLU A 170 -2.56 9.46 14.57
CA GLU A 170 -1.88 10.43 13.72
C GLU A 170 -2.67 10.65 12.43
N ILE A 171 -3.86 11.26 12.54
CA ILE A 171 -4.85 11.34 11.43
C ILE A 171 -4.30 12.04 10.19
N LYS A 172 -3.51 13.12 10.37
CA LYS A 172 -2.90 13.85 9.23
C LYS A 172 -1.91 12.98 8.46
N ALA A 173 -1.04 12.25 9.17
CA ALA A 173 -0.09 11.32 8.56
C ALA A 173 -0.81 10.15 7.88
N SER A 174 -1.87 9.62 8.50
CA SER A 174 -2.73 8.61 7.90
C SER A 174 -3.36 9.10 6.60
N LEU A 175 -3.90 10.33 6.57
CA LEU A 175 -4.49 10.93 5.37
C LEU A 175 -3.46 11.13 4.25
N ALA A 176 -2.26 11.61 4.59
CA ALA A 176 -1.17 11.77 3.63
C ALA A 176 -0.75 10.42 3.02
N CYS A 177 -0.57 9.39 3.85
CA CYS A 177 -0.29 8.05 3.37
C CYS A 177 -1.43 7.50 2.50
N PHE A 178 -2.69 7.69 2.89
CA PHE A 178 -3.82 7.27 2.07
C PHE A 178 -3.84 7.94 0.70
N PHE A 179 -3.60 9.25 0.65
CA PHE A 179 -3.48 9.99 -0.61
C PHE A 179 -2.36 9.41 -1.51
N LEU A 180 -1.18 9.14 -0.95
CA LEU A 180 -0.07 8.53 -1.68
C LEU A 180 -0.39 7.10 -2.15
N ALA A 181 -1.13 6.33 -1.36
CA ALA A 181 -1.60 5.01 -1.78
C ALA A 181 -2.50 5.10 -3.02
N LEU A 182 -3.44 6.05 -3.05
CA LEU A 182 -4.33 6.27 -4.18
C LEU A 182 -3.60 6.79 -5.42
N LEU A 183 -2.54 7.60 -5.25
CA LEU A 183 -1.66 8.03 -6.35
C LEU A 183 -0.81 6.90 -6.93
N ALA A 184 -0.58 5.82 -6.18
CA ALA A 184 0.10 4.63 -6.67
C ALA A 184 -0.86 3.66 -7.37
N LYS A 185 -2.00 3.37 -6.76
CA LYS A 185 -3.07 2.50 -7.31
C LYS A 185 -4.40 2.79 -6.60
N ALA A 186 -5.49 2.86 -7.35
CA ALA A 186 -6.82 3.12 -6.80
C ALA A 186 -7.43 1.94 -6.00
N SER A 187 -6.69 0.84 -5.77
CA SER A 187 -7.19 -0.33 -5.03
C SER A 187 -7.53 -0.05 -3.55
N GLY A 188 -6.95 1.01 -2.98
CA GLY A 188 -7.15 1.39 -1.58
C GLY A 188 -8.45 2.15 -1.26
N LEU A 189 -9.36 2.35 -2.21
CA LEU A 189 -10.58 3.16 -2.05
C LEU A 189 -11.46 2.77 -0.85
N MET A 190 -11.41 1.51 -0.41
CA MET A 190 -12.20 1.00 0.72
C MET A 190 -11.59 1.29 2.11
N LEU A 191 -10.41 1.92 2.19
CA LEU A 191 -9.74 2.17 3.47
C LEU A 191 -10.59 2.98 4.48
N PRO A 192 -11.39 4.00 4.07
CA PRO A 192 -12.26 4.70 5.03
C PRO A 192 -13.30 3.79 5.69
N ALA A 193 -13.82 2.79 4.96
CA ALA A 193 -14.72 1.79 5.53
C ALA A 193 -13.99 0.88 6.53
N VAL A 194 -12.73 0.50 6.23
CA VAL A 194 -11.88 -0.23 7.18
C VAL A 194 -11.67 0.58 8.46
N PHE A 195 -11.46 1.89 8.37
CA PHE A 195 -11.34 2.75 9.55
C PHE A 195 -12.62 2.78 10.40
N LEU A 196 -13.81 2.77 9.79
CA LEU A 196 -15.06 2.67 10.53
C LEU A 196 -15.15 1.34 11.29
N ILE A 197 -14.76 0.22 10.65
CA ILE A 197 -14.70 -1.09 11.31
C ILE A 197 -13.73 -1.05 12.49
N LEU A 198 -12.53 -0.49 12.30
CA LEU A 198 -11.55 -0.36 13.36
C LEU A 198 -12.03 0.53 14.52
N ASP A 199 -12.83 1.56 14.23
CA ASP A 199 -13.43 2.42 15.25
C ASP A 199 -14.49 1.71 16.08
N VAL A 200 -15.20 0.73 15.49
CA VAL A 200 -16.11 -0.15 16.24
C VAL A 200 -15.29 -1.15 17.06
N TYR A 201 -14.35 -1.86 16.44
CA TYR A 201 -13.45 -2.81 17.07
C TYR A 201 -12.11 -2.86 16.34
N PRO A 202 -10.99 -2.78 17.03
CA PRO A 202 -10.78 -2.82 18.48
C PRO A 202 -10.77 -1.44 19.17
N LEU A 203 -10.85 -0.32 18.45
CA LEU A 203 -10.66 1.04 19.02
C LEU A 203 -11.83 1.49 19.90
N ARG A 204 -13.03 0.89 19.76
CA ARG A 204 -14.23 1.16 20.57
C ARG A 204 -14.61 2.65 20.63
N ARG A 205 -14.41 3.38 19.53
CA ARG A 205 -14.75 4.79 19.39
C ARG A 205 -16.17 4.98 18.87
N LEU A 206 -16.68 4.00 18.12
CA LEU A 206 -18.04 3.92 17.64
C LEU A 206 -18.76 2.74 18.31
N SER A 207 -20.07 2.89 18.49
CA SER A 207 -20.92 1.80 18.96
C SER A 207 -21.13 0.75 17.86
N ILE A 208 -21.36 -0.50 18.29
CA ILE A 208 -21.86 -1.56 17.39
C ILE A 208 -23.25 -1.20 16.83
N ASN A 209 -24.05 -0.45 17.62
CA ASN A 209 -25.34 0.04 17.19
C ASN A 209 -25.18 1.31 16.32
N ILE A 210 -25.41 1.18 15.02
CA ILE A 210 -25.29 2.27 14.04
C ILE A 210 -26.23 3.46 14.38
N ARG A 211 -27.36 3.23 15.04
CA ARG A 211 -28.28 4.30 15.42
C ARG A 211 -27.66 5.30 16.41
N GLU A 212 -26.66 4.86 17.17
CA GLU A 212 -25.94 5.72 18.12
C GLU A 212 -24.83 6.56 17.46
N TRP A 213 -24.49 6.31 16.20
CA TRP A 213 -23.44 7.04 15.49
C TRP A 213 -23.77 8.53 15.29
N LEU A 214 -25.04 8.89 15.25
CA LEU A 214 -25.49 10.27 15.16
C LEU A 214 -25.40 11.03 16.50
N SER A 215 -25.02 10.35 17.60
CA SER A 215 -24.84 10.97 18.89
C SER A 215 -23.69 11.99 18.91
N GLN A 216 -23.76 12.98 19.81
CA GLN A 216 -22.72 13.98 19.99
C GLN A 216 -21.34 13.36 20.27
N ARG A 217 -21.29 12.20 20.93
CA ARG A 217 -20.07 11.47 21.25
C ARG A 217 -19.37 10.89 20.01
N CYS A 218 -20.13 10.39 19.04
CA CYS A 218 -19.59 9.75 17.83
C CYS A 218 -19.28 10.76 16.71
N ARG A 219 -19.93 11.93 16.73
CA ARG A 219 -19.79 12.95 15.69
C ARG A 219 -18.35 13.33 15.35
N PRO A 220 -17.43 13.61 16.30
CA PRO A 220 -16.04 13.93 15.97
C PRO A 220 -15.34 12.80 15.22
N VAL A 221 -15.62 11.53 15.58
CA VAL A 221 -15.06 10.36 14.94
C VAL A 221 -15.51 10.25 13.48
N LEU A 222 -16.78 10.53 13.20
CA LEU A 222 -17.31 10.53 11.83
C LEU A 222 -16.74 11.69 11.00
N LEU A 223 -16.62 12.88 11.59
CA LEU A 223 -16.04 14.04 10.90
C LEU A 223 -14.59 13.80 10.48
N GLU A 224 -13.80 13.07 11.28
CA GLU A 224 -12.43 12.67 10.90
C GLU A 224 -12.39 11.86 9.61
N LYS A 225 -13.47 11.17 9.21
CA LYS A 225 -13.52 10.30 8.03
C LYS A 225 -13.86 11.04 6.74
N ILE A 226 -14.46 12.23 6.86
CA ILE A 226 -14.91 13.02 5.70
C ILE A 226 -13.79 13.18 4.66
N PRO A 227 -12.56 13.66 5.00
CA PRO A 227 -11.51 13.82 4.00
C PRO A 227 -11.09 12.50 3.35
N PHE A 228 -11.13 11.38 4.07
CA PHE A 228 -10.84 10.07 3.48
C PHE A 228 -11.92 9.64 2.49
N PHE A 229 -13.20 9.83 2.81
CA PHE A 229 -14.30 9.52 1.88
C PHE A 229 -14.30 10.44 0.66
N ILE A 230 -13.97 11.73 0.82
CA ILE A 230 -13.82 12.65 -0.30
C ILE A 230 -12.71 12.16 -1.24
N LEU A 231 -11.52 11.82 -0.72
CA LEU A 231 -10.44 11.27 -1.54
C LEU A 231 -10.87 9.98 -2.25
N SER A 232 -11.55 9.05 -1.55
CA SER A 232 -12.05 7.82 -2.17
C SER A 232 -13.02 8.14 -3.31
N ALA A 233 -13.96 9.05 -3.12
CA ALA A 233 -14.92 9.43 -4.16
C ALA A 233 -14.22 10.06 -5.38
N VAL A 234 -13.31 11.00 -5.16
CA VAL A 234 -12.55 11.66 -6.23
C VAL A 234 -11.74 10.64 -7.04
N PHE A 235 -10.93 9.82 -6.37
CA PHE A 235 -10.10 8.82 -7.05
C PHE A 235 -10.94 7.68 -7.65
N GLY A 236 -12.11 7.37 -7.08
CA GLY A 236 -13.07 6.45 -7.67
C GLY A 236 -13.59 6.96 -9.02
N VAL A 237 -13.97 8.25 -9.09
CA VAL A 237 -14.38 8.88 -10.36
C VAL A 237 -13.24 8.90 -11.37
N VAL A 238 -12.02 9.27 -10.95
CA VAL A 238 -10.83 9.27 -11.81
C VAL A 238 -10.54 7.87 -12.36
N ALA A 239 -10.60 6.84 -11.52
CA ALA A 239 -10.40 5.45 -11.94
C ALA A 239 -11.46 4.99 -12.96
N LEU A 240 -12.73 5.29 -12.71
CA LEU A 240 -13.83 4.99 -13.66
C LEU A 240 -13.66 5.71 -14.99
N ALA A 241 -13.28 6.98 -14.96
CA ALA A 241 -13.03 7.76 -16.18
C ALA A 241 -11.86 7.18 -16.99
N GLY A 242 -10.77 6.79 -16.32
CA GLY A 242 -9.63 6.13 -16.97
C GLY A 242 -10.00 4.82 -17.64
N GLN A 243 -10.76 3.95 -16.96
CA GLN A 243 -11.23 2.67 -17.49
C GLN A 243 -12.18 2.85 -18.69
N ARG A 244 -13.08 3.85 -18.63
CA ARG A 244 -13.94 4.18 -19.77
C ARG A 244 -13.14 4.65 -20.98
N GLY A 245 -12.16 5.54 -20.76
CA GLY A 245 -11.29 6.05 -21.82
C GLY A 245 -10.44 4.97 -22.50
N ALA A 246 -10.10 3.90 -21.78
CA ALA A 246 -9.38 2.75 -22.30
C ALA A 246 -10.28 1.69 -22.98
N GLY A 247 -11.60 1.88 -23.02
CA GLY A 247 -12.54 0.89 -23.58
C GLY A 247 -12.68 -0.39 -22.73
N ALA A 248 -12.20 -0.37 -21.49
CA ALA A 248 -12.21 -1.55 -20.61
C ALA A 248 -13.59 -1.80 -19.96
N LEU A 249 -14.50 -0.82 -20.02
CA LEU A 249 -15.87 -0.98 -19.56
C LEU A 249 -16.76 -1.29 -20.78
N VAL A 250 -17.25 -2.53 -20.86
CA VAL A 250 -18.27 -2.93 -21.82
C VAL A 250 -19.60 -2.35 -21.35
N PRO A 251 -20.38 -1.62 -22.19
CA PRO A 251 -21.75 -1.25 -21.83
C PRO A 251 -22.58 -2.52 -21.61
N LEU A 252 -23.30 -2.56 -20.49
CA LEU A 252 -24.26 -3.64 -20.20
C LEU A 252 -25.45 -3.53 -21.16
#